data_45e3e5079f52cb824920acbc77db469e
#
_entry.id   45e3e5079f52cb824920acbc77db469e
#
_cell.length_a   1.000
_cell.length_b   1.000
_cell.length_c   1.000
_cell.angle_alpha   90.00
_cell.angle_beta   90.00
_cell.angle_gamma   90.00
#
_symmetry.space_group_name_H-M   'P 1'
#
loop_
_entity.id
_entity.type
_entity.pdbx_description
1 polymer ?
#
loop_
_entity_poly.entity_id
_entity_poly.type
_entity_poly.pdbx_seq_one_letter_code
_entity_poly.pdbx_strand_id
1 'polypeptide(L)'
;MKHPLKALVPLLAVAVLTAACNPFTPRNTPTAAPTQYPQDPRFAEFVYKSDETPTVKDRTDSINIRWPNAKASEAHVVVEYSPALAFIPAQDPEFWLTAVATIPDETIQLLAEGEATDTLLPGIYPHLYEYVPQECKFTTIDPEFADKALAPDKEKIPHDFDPMDIQALAVSKDCHLLVFTALGHS
;
A
#
# COMPACT_ATOMS: atom_id res chain seq x y z
N MET A 1 0.15 94.07 -32.86
CA MET A 1 -0.18 92.68 -33.14
C MET A 1 0.37 91.85 -31.97
N LYS A 2 -0.49 91.39 -31.11
CA LYS A 2 -0.12 90.80 -29.81
C LYS A 2 -0.51 89.32 -29.80
N HIS A 3 0.46 88.48 -29.67
CA HIS A 3 0.22 87.02 -29.39
C HIS A 3 0.16 86.74 -27.92
N PRO A 4 -0.84 86.06 -27.41
CA PRO A 4 -0.80 85.55 -26.04
C PRO A 4 -0.19 84.16 -25.97
N LEU A 5 0.71 84.03 -25.04
CA LEU A 5 1.42 82.81 -24.62
C LEU A 5 0.42 81.87 -23.90
N LYS A 6 0.24 80.71 -24.40
CA LYS A 6 -0.55 79.68 -23.68
C LYS A 6 0.39 78.85 -22.77
N ALA A 7 0.19 79.00 -21.48
CA ALA A 7 0.86 78.19 -20.46
C ALA A 7 0.32 76.80 -20.45
N LEU A 8 1.19 75.80 -20.57
CA LEU A 8 0.91 74.38 -20.45
C LEU A 8 1.20 73.98 -19.02
N VAL A 9 0.19 73.56 -18.31
CA VAL A 9 0.32 72.97 -16.95
C VAL A 9 0.48 71.48 -17.10
N PRO A 10 1.56 70.84 -16.56
CA PRO A 10 1.66 69.39 -16.54
C PRO A 10 0.90 68.85 -15.34
N LEU A 11 -0.06 68.03 -15.66
CA LEU A 11 -0.80 67.24 -14.65
C LEU A 11 0.07 66.08 -14.16
N LEU A 12 0.57 66.17 -12.93
CA LEU A 12 1.31 65.09 -12.28
C LEU A 12 0.29 64.05 -11.78
N ALA A 13 0.20 62.90 -12.46
CA ALA A 13 -0.57 61.77 -12.00
C ALA A 13 0.27 60.98 -10.98
N VAL A 14 -0.08 61.09 -9.72
CA VAL A 14 0.49 60.23 -8.64
C VAL A 14 -0.23 58.89 -8.67
N ALA A 15 0.43 57.88 -9.21
CA ALA A 15 -0.03 56.50 -9.12
C ALA A 15 0.33 55.94 -7.73
N VAL A 16 -0.65 55.86 -6.84
CA VAL A 16 -0.51 55.14 -5.56
C VAL A 16 -0.59 53.65 -5.82
N LEU A 17 0.55 52.97 -5.82
CA LEU A 17 0.65 51.52 -5.82
C LEU A 17 0.29 51.00 -4.41
N THR A 18 -0.96 50.66 -4.20
CA THR A 18 -1.37 49.84 -3.02
C THR A 18 -0.92 48.41 -3.25
N ALA A 19 0.24 48.04 -2.69
CA ALA A 19 0.62 46.62 -2.54
C ALA A 19 -0.35 46.00 -1.54
N ALA A 20 -1.40 45.37 -2.09
CA ALA A 20 -2.27 44.51 -1.31
C ALA A 20 -1.45 43.26 -0.90
N CYS A 21 -0.94 43.23 0.33
CA CYS A 21 -0.47 42.01 0.94
C CYS A 21 -1.64 41.05 1.05
N ASN A 22 -1.69 40.06 0.18
CA ASN A 22 -2.67 38.99 0.25
C ASN A 22 -2.19 37.95 1.27
N PRO A 23 -2.73 37.90 2.53
CA PRO A 23 -2.29 36.98 3.57
C PRO A 23 -2.72 35.53 3.31
N PHE A 24 -3.44 35.26 2.23
CA PHE A 24 -3.90 33.95 1.81
C PHE A 24 -3.17 33.42 0.58
N THR A 25 -1.85 33.59 0.49
CA THR A 25 -1.12 32.69 -0.40
C THR A 25 -1.22 31.30 0.19
N PRO A 26 -1.86 30.33 -0.51
CA PRO A 26 -1.82 28.94 -0.04
C PRO A 26 -0.33 28.58 0.05
N ARG A 27 0.14 28.25 1.24
CA ARG A 27 1.44 27.63 1.41
C ARG A 27 1.38 26.37 0.54
N ASN A 28 2.09 26.41 -0.58
CA ASN A 28 2.37 25.19 -1.33
C ASN A 28 3.20 24.31 -0.37
N THR A 29 2.51 23.49 0.40
CA THR A 29 3.12 22.35 1.07
C THR A 29 3.76 21.56 -0.06
N PRO A 30 5.07 21.32 -0.07
CA PRO A 30 5.66 20.50 -1.11
C PRO A 30 4.92 19.16 -1.03
N THR A 31 4.09 18.88 -2.03
CA THR A 31 3.54 17.55 -2.24
C THR A 31 4.77 16.69 -2.48
N ALA A 32 5.10 15.82 -1.52
CA ALA A 32 6.15 14.85 -1.71
C ALA A 32 5.90 14.19 -3.07
N ALA A 33 6.91 14.20 -3.94
CA ALA A 33 6.79 13.52 -5.22
C ALA A 33 6.38 12.07 -4.91
N PRO A 34 5.41 11.50 -5.62
CA PRO A 34 4.99 10.13 -5.39
C PRO A 34 6.24 9.26 -5.45
N THR A 35 6.48 8.49 -4.41
CA THR A 35 7.62 7.57 -4.35
C THR A 35 7.45 6.59 -5.50
N GLN A 36 8.31 6.67 -6.49
CA GLN A 36 8.22 5.80 -7.66
C GLN A 36 8.86 4.47 -7.28
N TYR A 37 8.03 3.53 -6.86
CA TYR A 37 8.46 2.17 -6.59
C TYR A 37 8.84 1.42 -7.87
N PRO A 38 9.73 0.42 -7.79
CA PRO A 38 9.96 -0.51 -8.88
C PRO A 38 8.63 -1.09 -9.38
N GLN A 39 8.49 -1.25 -10.69
CA GLN A 39 7.30 -1.83 -11.29
C GLN A 39 7.64 -3.22 -11.83
N ASP A 40 6.80 -4.19 -11.53
CA ASP A 40 6.87 -5.53 -12.11
C ASP A 40 5.49 -5.85 -12.71
N PRO A 41 5.38 -6.07 -14.03
CA PRO A 41 4.10 -6.26 -14.71
C PRO A 41 3.39 -7.56 -14.33
N ARG A 42 4.02 -8.46 -13.60
CA ARG A 42 3.38 -9.67 -13.08
C ARG A 42 2.39 -9.39 -11.97
N PHE A 43 2.53 -8.26 -11.25
CA PHE A 43 1.76 -7.91 -10.07
C PHE A 43 0.66 -6.91 -10.39
N ALA A 44 -0.45 -7.02 -9.67
CA ALA A 44 -1.44 -5.97 -9.59
C ALA A 44 -0.83 -4.71 -8.95
N GLU A 45 -1.47 -3.56 -9.13
CA GLU A 45 -1.02 -2.32 -8.53
C GLU A 45 -1.01 -2.42 -7.00
N PHE A 46 0.09 -2.01 -6.38
CA PHE A 46 0.17 -1.85 -4.93
C PHE A 46 -0.55 -0.55 -4.53
N VAL A 47 -1.67 -0.68 -3.83
CA VAL A 47 -2.58 0.45 -3.54
C VAL A 47 -2.52 0.94 -2.09
N TYR A 48 -1.90 0.19 -1.20
CA TYR A 48 -1.86 0.52 0.22
C TYR A 48 -0.93 1.69 0.51
N LYS A 49 -1.25 2.43 1.56
CA LYS A 49 -0.50 3.62 2.00
C LYS A 49 -0.09 3.45 3.44
N SER A 50 0.98 4.12 3.82
CA SER A 50 1.45 4.27 5.18
C SER A 50 1.99 5.68 5.38
N ASP A 51 2.03 6.16 6.62
CA ASP A 51 2.60 7.46 6.98
C ASP A 51 4.13 7.44 6.94
N GLU A 52 4.73 6.27 7.13
CA GLU A 52 6.17 6.05 7.10
C GLU A 52 6.58 5.19 5.91
N THR A 53 7.87 5.15 5.58
CA THR A 53 8.40 4.24 4.57
C THR A 53 8.38 2.82 5.13
N PRO A 54 7.62 1.88 4.54
CA PRO A 54 7.55 0.52 5.02
C PRO A 54 8.90 -0.20 4.98
N THR A 55 9.11 -1.10 5.93
CA THR A 55 10.32 -1.92 6.01
C THR A 55 9.97 -3.40 5.87
N VAL A 56 10.69 -4.10 4.99
CA VAL A 56 10.59 -5.57 4.90
C VAL A 56 11.23 -6.20 6.13
N LYS A 57 10.52 -7.14 6.75
CA LYS A 57 10.96 -7.88 7.95
C LYS A 57 10.89 -9.38 7.70
N ASP A 58 11.87 -10.10 8.19
CA ASP A 58 11.91 -11.58 8.15
C ASP A 58 11.11 -12.11 9.34
N ARG A 59 9.84 -12.49 9.12
CA ARG A 59 8.92 -12.87 10.20
C ARG A 59 7.92 -13.94 9.79
N THR A 60 8.24 -15.20 10.08
CA THR A 60 7.31 -16.33 9.90
C THR A 60 6.17 -16.33 10.90
N ASP A 61 6.39 -15.80 12.12
CA ASP A 61 5.38 -15.71 13.17
C ASP A 61 4.18 -14.84 12.75
N SER A 62 4.42 -13.74 12.05
CA SER A 62 3.36 -12.87 11.51
C SER A 62 2.38 -13.62 10.61
N ILE A 63 2.83 -14.66 9.93
CA ILE A 63 2.03 -15.51 9.05
C ILE A 63 1.47 -16.70 9.82
N ASN A 64 2.33 -17.48 10.46
CA ASN A 64 1.94 -18.77 11.06
C ASN A 64 0.98 -18.62 12.26
N ILE A 65 0.97 -17.49 12.94
CA ILE A 65 0.02 -17.21 14.01
C ILE A 65 -1.39 -16.95 13.45
N ARG A 66 -1.50 -16.17 12.35
CA ARG A 66 -2.78 -15.84 11.73
C ARG A 66 -3.30 -16.96 10.82
N TRP A 67 -2.40 -17.61 10.11
CA TRP A 67 -2.70 -18.66 9.15
C TRP A 67 -1.86 -19.91 9.46
N PRO A 68 -2.20 -20.67 10.51
CA PRO A 68 -1.37 -21.78 11.00
C PRO A 68 -1.14 -22.88 9.97
N ASN A 69 -2.07 -23.08 9.04
CA ASN A 69 -1.90 -24.05 7.96
C ASN A 69 -0.99 -23.56 6.82
N ALA A 70 -0.54 -22.30 6.85
CA ALA A 70 0.48 -21.85 5.93
C ALA A 70 1.82 -22.53 6.17
N LYS A 71 2.15 -22.81 7.42
CA LYS A 71 3.39 -23.51 7.85
C LYS A 71 4.64 -22.93 7.19
N ALA A 72 4.68 -21.58 7.09
CA ALA A 72 5.78 -20.88 6.48
C ALA A 72 7.10 -21.19 7.20
N SER A 73 8.11 -21.59 6.46
CA SER A 73 9.47 -21.83 6.96
C SER A 73 10.35 -20.59 6.86
N GLU A 74 10.04 -19.70 5.93
CA GLU A 74 10.66 -18.40 5.70
C GLU A 74 9.59 -17.43 5.26
N ALA A 75 9.70 -16.14 5.64
CA ALA A 75 8.75 -15.13 5.21
C ALA A 75 9.34 -13.73 5.26
N HIS A 76 9.17 -13.00 4.17
CA HIS A 76 9.46 -11.58 4.02
C HIS A 76 8.12 -10.83 4.05
N VAL A 77 7.96 -9.95 5.05
CA VAL A 77 6.66 -9.37 5.39
C VAL A 77 6.78 -7.87 5.56
N VAL A 78 5.78 -7.15 5.08
CA VAL A 78 5.55 -5.74 5.43
C VAL A 78 4.17 -5.65 6.08
N VAL A 79 4.11 -5.05 7.26
CA VAL A 79 2.87 -4.77 7.99
C VAL A 79 2.89 -3.30 8.38
N GLU A 80 1.87 -2.54 7.99
CA GLU A 80 1.74 -1.13 8.30
C GLU A 80 0.28 -0.73 8.50
N TYR A 81 0.06 0.31 9.28
CA TYR A 81 -1.24 0.92 9.41
C TYR A 81 -1.54 1.85 8.25
N SER A 82 -2.80 1.85 7.81
CA SER A 82 -3.28 2.85 6.86
C SER A 82 -3.29 4.23 7.52
N PRO A 83 -2.94 5.30 6.79
CA PRO A 83 -2.95 6.66 7.33
C PRO A 83 -4.31 7.04 7.90
N ALA A 84 -4.33 7.56 9.12
CA ALA A 84 -5.54 8.10 9.72
C ALA A 84 -6.03 9.32 8.92
N LEU A 85 -7.35 9.44 8.74
CA LEU A 85 -7.94 10.65 8.19
C LEU A 85 -7.70 11.83 9.15
N ALA A 86 -7.10 12.92 8.64
CA ALA A 86 -6.52 14.02 9.43
C ALA A 86 -7.47 14.70 10.45
N PHE A 87 -8.78 14.44 10.41
CA PHE A 87 -9.80 15.10 11.24
C PHE A 87 -10.69 14.15 12.04
N ILE A 88 -10.53 12.85 11.88
CA ILE A 88 -11.32 11.84 12.59
C ILE A 88 -10.35 10.82 13.16
N PRO A 89 -10.23 10.72 14.50
CA PRO A 89 -9.50 9.61 15.09
C PRO A 89 -10.12 8.30 14.61
N ALA A 90 -9.33 7.45 14.00
CA ALA A 90 -9.78 6.11 13.63
C ALA A 90 -10.13 5.38 14.94
N GLN A 91 -11.39 4.98 15.10
CA GLN A 91 -11.81 4.14 16.23
C GLN A 91 -11.39 2.68 16.02
N ASP A 92 -11.10 2.34 14.77
CA ASP A 92 -10.75 1.00 14.30
C ASP A 92 -9.76 1.16 13.14
N PRO A 93 -8.46 1.38 13.43
CA PRO A 93 -7.48 1.63 12.38
C PRO A 93 -7.27 0.38 11.54
N GLU A 94 -7.45 0.54 10.23
CA GLU A 94 -7.12 -0.47 9.24
C GLU A 94 -5.60 -0.65 9.16
N PHE A 95 -5.15 -1.86 9.09
CA PHE A 95 -3.76 -2.18 8.79
C PHE A 95 -3.69 -3.24 7.69
N TRP A 96 -2.59 -3.21 6.93
CA TRP A 96 -2.38 -4.11 5.82
C TRP A 96 -1.09 -4.91 6.01
N LEU A 97 -1.10 -6.10 5.45
CA LEU A 97 0.05 -7.00 5.38
C LEU A 97 0.25 -7.43 3.94
N THR A 98 1.50 -7.38 3.47
CA THR A 98 1.92 -8.02 2.22
C THR A 98 3.10 -8.92 2.49
N ALA A 99 3.13 -10.09 1.86
CA ALA A 99 4.14 -11.09 2.16
C ALA A 99 4.52 -11.96 0.97
N VAL A 100 5.76 -12.44 1.04
CA VAL A 100 6.26 -13.59 0.27
C VAL A 100 6.77 -14.60 1.27
N ALA A 101 6.29 -15.85 1.19
CA ALA A 101 6.64 -16.89 2.16
C ALA A 101 6.97 -18.22 1.48
N THR A 102 7.94 -18.95 2.01
CA THR A 102 8.23 -20.33 1.62
C THR A 102 7.32 -21.29 2.40
N ILE A 103 6.60 -22.12 1.66
CA ILE A 103 5.60 -23.05 2.20
C ILE A 103 5.86 -24.51 1.78
N PRO A 104 5.43 -25.51 2.57
CA PRO A 104 5.59 -26.92 2.24
C PRO A 104 4.56 -27.42 1.22
N ASP A 105 4.82 -28.57 0.62
CA ASP A 105 3.94 -29.25 -0.33
C ASP A 105 2.51 -29.46 0.20
N GLU A 106 2.36 -29.74 1.47
CA GLU A 106 1.04 -29.95 2.09
C GLU A 106 0.17 -28.69 2.01
N THR A 107 0.76 -27.51 2.21
CA THR A 107 0.06 -26.22 2.07
C THR A 107 -0.30 -25.94 0.61
N ILE A 108 0.61 -26.26 -0.33
CA ILE A 108 0.34 -26.15 -1.77
C ILE A 108 -0.84 -27.04 -2.17
N GLN A 109 -0.87 -28.29 -1.69
CA GLN A 109 -1.96 -29.21 -1.96
C GLN A 109 -3.28 -28.74 -1.35
N LEU A 110 -3.25 -28.20 -0.15
CA LEU A 110 -4.42 -27.62 0.52
C LEU A 110 -5.04 -26.47 -0.30
N LEU A 111 -4.21 -25.64 -0.91
CA LEU A 111 -4.65 -24.49 -1.70
C LEU A 111 -5.08 -24.85 -3.14
N ALA A 112 -4.69 -25.99 -3.65
CA ALA A 112 -4.95 -26.36 -5.05
C ALA A 112 -6.44 -26.51 -5.41
N GLU A 113 -7.33 -26.70 -4.44
CA GLU A 113 -8.77 -26.78 -4.66
C GLU A 113 -9.43 -25.41 -4.84
N GLY A 114 -8.72 -24.33 -4.51
CA GLY A 114 -9.20 -22.95 -4.54
C GLY A 114 -8.68 -22.13 -5.72
N GLU A 115 -8.24 -22.77 -6.83
CA GLU A 115 -7.70 -22.03 -7.99
C GLU A 115 -8.68 -20.98 -8.51
N ALA A 116 -8.18 -19.76 -8.70
CA ALA A 116 -8.90 -18.63 -9.29
C ALA A 116 -8.43 -18.35 -10.72
N THR A 117 -9.10 -17.44 -11.39
CA THR A 117 -8.82 -17.10 -12.81
C THR A 117 -8.05 -15.81 -13.00
N ASP A 118 -7.59 -15.17 -11.93
CA ASP A 118 -6.84 -13.93 -12.02
C ASP A 118 -5.50 -14.17 -12.71
N THR A 119 -5.12 -13.23 -13.54
CA THR A 119 -3.89 -13.32 -14.35
C THR A 119 -2.72 -12.58 -13.73
N LEU A 120 -2.97 -11.68 -12.79
CA LEU A 120 -1.95 -10.92 -12.08
C LEU A 120 -1.73 -11.48 -10.67
N LEU A 121 -0.50 -11.44 -10.23
CA LEU A 121 -0.14 -11.71 -8.84
C LEU A 121 -0.72 -10.63 -7.91
N PRO A 122 -0.90 -10.92 -6.61
CA PRO A 122 -1.30 -9.94 -5.62
C PRO A 122 -0.44 -8.67 -5.67
N GLY A 123 -1.08 -7.50 -5.50
CA GLY A 123 -0.35 -6.24 -5.37
C GLY A 123 0.34 -6.14 -4.03
N ILE A 124 1.59 -6.55 -3.94
CA ILE A 124 2.42 -6.52 -2.74
C ILE A 124 3.32 -5.28 -2.70
N TYR A 125 3.87 -4.96 -1.53
CA TYR A 125 4.85 -3.88 -1.40
C TYR A 125 6.03 -4.10 -2.35
N PRO A 126 6.39 -3.13 -3.21
CA PRO A 126 7.31 -3.36 -4.33
C PRO A 126 8.71 -3.84 -3.98
N HIS A 127 9.21 -3.56 -2.76
CA HIS A 127 10.48 -4.12 -2.31
C HIS A 127 10.42 -5.64 -2.01
N LEU A 128 9.23 -6.24 -2.03
CA LEU A 128 9.09 -7.69 -1.93
C LEU A 128 9.26 -8.41 -3.28
N TYR A 129 9.29 -7.70 -4.40
CA TYR A 129 9.45 -8.32 -5.73
C TYR A 129 10.76 -9.08 -5.87
N GLU A 130 11.83 -8.65 -5.16
CA GLU A 130 13.13 -9.33 -5.18
C GLU A 130 13.09 -10.77 -4.65
N TYR A 131 12.08 -11.09 -3.80
CA TYR A 131 11.86 -12.43 -3.24
C TYR A 131 10.95 -13.30 -4.12
N VAL A 132 10.53 -12.81 -5.31
CA VAL A 132 9.66 -13.53 -6.24
C VAL A 132 10.38 -13.76 -7.56
N PRO A 133 11.11 -14.88 -7.72
CA PRO A 133 11.89 -15.18 -8.92
C PRO A 133 11.03 -15.14 -10.20
N GLN A 134 11.63 -14.71 -11.30
CA GLN A 134 10.94 -14.53 -12.58
C GLN A 134 10.49 -15.86 -13.22
N GLU A 135 11.22 -16.93 -12.94
CA GLU A 135 10.98 -18.27 -13.46
C GLU A 135 9.83 -19.01 -12.77
N CYS A 136 9.43 -18.57 -11.57
CA CYS A 136 8.36 -19.20 -10.82
C CYS A 136 7.00 -19.00 -11.48
N LYS A 137 6.25 -20.09 -11.61
CA LYS A 137 4.89 -20.08 -12.12
C LYS A 137 3.90 -20.03 -10.97
N PHE A 138 3.00 -19.10 -11.03
CA PHE A 138 2.01 -18.90 -9.99
C PHE A 138 0.61 -19.22 -10.48
N THR A 139 -0.21 -19.70 -9.57
CA THR A 139 -1.65 -19.85 -9.69
C THR A 139 -2.29 -18.97 -8.63
N THR A 140 -3.25 -18.14 -9.00
CA THR A 140 -4.05 -17.35 -8.05
C THR A 140 -5.07 -18.23 -7.36
N ILE A 141 -5.38 -17.92 -6.12
CA ILE A 141 -6.31 -18.69 -5.28
C ILE A 141 -7.42 -17.74 -4.81
N ASP A 142 -8.64 -18.23 -4.77
CA ASP A 142 -9.77 -17.47 -4.23
C ASP A 142 -9.49 -17.06 -2.77
N PRO A 143 -9.59 -15.77 -2.44
CA PRO A 143 -9.19 -15.26 -1.12
C PRO A 143 -10.02 -15.85 0.04
N GLU A 144 -11.33 -16.02 -0.17
CA GLU A 144 -12.22 -16.59 0.87
C GLU A 144 -11.90 -18.07 1.12
N PHE A 145 -11.62 -18.81 0.04
CA PHE A 145 -11.16 -20.18 0.15
C PHE A 145 -9.81 -20.26 0.89
N ALA A 146 -8.84 -19.40 0.50
CA ALA A 146 -7.52 -19.38 1.10
C ALA A 146 -7.57 -19.08 2.61
N ASP A 147 -8.35 -18.11 3.01
CA ASP A 147 -8.55 -17.77 4.42
C ASP A 147 -9.09 -18.95 5.22
N LYS A 148 -10.10 -19.62 4.71
CA LYS A 148 -10.70 -20.78 5.34
C LYS A 148 -9.76 -21.99 5.44
N ALA A 149 -8.99 -22.23 4.37
CA ALA A 149 -8.04 -23.32 4.30
C ALA A 149 -6.84 -23.09 5.24
N LEU A 150 -6.29 -21.88 5.24
CA LEU A 150 -5.08 -21.54 5.99
C LEU A 150 -5.36 -21.24 7.48
N ALA A 151 -6.54 -20.70 7.79
CA ALA A 151 -6.96 -20.34 9.15
C ALA A 151 -8.39 -20.83 9.46
N PRO A 152 -8.62 -22.14 9.58
CA PRO A 152 -9.97 -22.67 9.80
C PRO A 152 -10.60 -22.26 11.14
N ASP A 153 -9.78 -21.87 12.10
CA ASP A 153 -10.18 -21.48 13.46
C ASP A 153 -9.67 -20.10 13.83
N LYS A 154 -10.10 -19.04 13.11
CA LYS A 154 -9.68 -17.65 13.39
C LYS A 154 -9.92 -17.21 14.84
N GLU A 155 -10.93 -17.77 15.50
CA GLU A 155 -11.23 -17.50 16.92
C GLU A 155 -10.10 -17.93 17.88
N LYS A 156 -9.18 -18.78 17.42
CA LYS A 156 -8.02 -19.24 18.21
C LYS A 156 -6.78 -18.37 18.05
N ILE A 157 -6.85 -17.35 17.20
CA ILE A 157 -5.75 -16.38 17.08
C ILE A 157 -5.57 -15.67 18.43
N PRO A 158 -4.35 -15.63 18.98
CA PRO A 158 -4.09 -14.94 20.25
C PRO A 158 -4.53 -13.46 20.19
N HIS A 159 -5.10 -12.95 21.27
CA HIS A 159 -5.62 -11.58 21.36
C HIS A 159 -4.58 -10.48 21.08
N ASP A 160 -3.29 -10.78 21.19
CA ASP A 160 -2.20 -9.88 20.86
C ASP A 160 -1.96 -9.76 19.33
N PHE A 161 -2.69 -10.55 18.53
CA PHE A 161 -2.62 -10.57 17.08
C PHE A 161 -4.00 -10.32 16.49
N ASP A 162 -4.21 -9.12 15.98
CA ASP A 162 -5.47 -8.81 15.32
C ASP A 162 -5.71 -9.75 14.13
N PRO A 163 -6.95 -10.23 13.95
CA PRO A 163 -7.31 -11.06 12.81
C PRO A 163 -7.18 -10.25 11.52
N MET A 164 -6.84 -10.94 10.44
CA MET A 164 -6.75 -10.38 9.11
C MET A 164 -7.48 -11.27 8.11
N ASP A 165 -7.98 -10.64 7.04
CA ASP A 165 -8.61 -11.33 5.92
C ASP A 165 -7.72 -11.23 4.68
N ILE A 166 -7.47 -12.35 4.03
CA ILE A 166 -6.73 -12.41 2.77
C ILE A 166 -7.55 -11.68 1.70
N GLN A 167 -6.92 -10.74 0.99
CA GLN A 167 -7.53 -9.98 -0.10
C GLN A 167 -7.15 -10.53 -1.48
N ALA A 168 -5.94 -11.03 -1.61
CA ALA A 168 -5.43 -11.68 -2.80
C ALA A 168 -4.30 -12.64 -2.43
N LEU A 169 -4.25 -13.79 -3.09
CA LEU A 169 -3.25 -14.81 -2.84
C LEU A 169 -2.88 -15.53 -4.13
N ALA A 170 -1.59 -15.84 -4.28
CA ALA A 170 -1.07 -16.69 -5.33
C ALA A 170 -0.04 -17.66 -4.77
N VAL A 171 -0.01 -18.87 -5.31
CA VAL A 171 0.89 -19.95 -4.92
C VAL A 171 1.73 -20.40 -6.10
N SER A 172 3.03 -20.62 -5.88
CA SER A 172 3.93 -21.24 -6.82
C SER A 172 4.29 -22.66 -6.34
N LYS A 173 3.87 -23.65 -7.11
CA LYS A 173 4.14 -25.05 -6.80
C LYS A 173 5.58 -25.43 -7.07
N ASP A 174 6.18 -24.89 -8.12
CA ASP A 174 7.56 -25.18 -8.52
C ASP A 174 8.61 -24.49 -7.66
N CYS A 175 8.27 -23.34 -7.06
CA CYS A 175 9.14 -22.58 -6.20
C CYS A 175 8.79 -22.68 -4.70
N HIS A 176 7.71 -23.37 -4.34
CA HIS A 176 7.22 -23.46 -2.93
C HIS A 176 6.94 -22.08 -2.30
N LEU A 177 6.46 -21.12 -3.10
CA LEU A 177 6.22 -19.76 -2.65
C LEU A 177 4.73 -19.46 -2.54
N LEU A 178 4.41 -18.68 -1.52
CA LEU A 178 3.13 -18.03 -1.29
C LEU A 178 3.33 -16.52 -1.38
N VAL A 179 2.50 -15.85 -2.17
CA VAL A 179 2.49 -14.37 -2.29
C VAL A 179 1.09 -13.91 -1.98
N PHE A 180 0.92 -12.97 -1.04
CA PHE A 180 -0.42 -12.52 -0.67
C PHE A 180 -0.46 -11.14 -0.06
N THR A 181 -1.67 -10.58 -0.06
CA THR A 181 -2.06 -9.37 0.68
C THR A 181 -3.21 -9.68 1.61
N ALA A 182 -3.21 -9.05 2.79
CA ALA A 182 -4.28 -9.18 3.77
C ALA A 182 -4.58 -7.83 4.43
N LEU A 183 -5.81 -7.65 4.90
CA LEU A 183 -6.28 -6.49 5.66
C LEU A 183 -6.79 -6.92 7.02
N GLY A 184 -6.57 -6.09 8.02
CA GLY A 184 -7.08 -6.24 9.36
C GLY A 184 -7.58 -4.92 9.94
N HIS A 185 -8.37 -5.02 11.01
CA HIS A 185 -8.86 -3.92 11.82
C HIS A 185 -8.48 -4.19 13.27
N SER A 186 -8.03 -3.17 13.99
CA SER A 186 -7.59 -3.28 15.39
C SER A 186 -8.53 -2.60 16.37
#